data_8a2fcf16b934384b32655cf0ce3f6176
#
_entry.id   8a2fcf16b934384b32655cf0ce3f6176
#
_cell.length_a   1.000
_cell.length_b   1.000
_cell.length_c   1.000
_cell.angle_alpha   90.00
_cell.angle_beta   90.00
_cell.angle_gamma   90.00
#
_symmetry.space_group_name_H-M   'P 1'
#
loop_
_entity.id
_entity.type
_entity.pdbx_description
1 polymer ?
#
loop_
_entity_poly.entity_id
_entity_poly.type
_entity_poly.pdbx_seq_one_letter_code
_entity_poly.pdbx_strand_id
1 'polypeptide(L)'
;MSPSLTGTGRGRAMSVFGPPETSAVLREIIKPFDDYGLFGATSTKSRGLGGSDNTSFNAAGLPGIGVGQDPIEYNSHTWHTNLDTYERIIEDDVKKNAIEVAAAVYVLAMRDELLPRFKQGEMPALPAPR
;
A
#
# COMPACT_ATOMS: atom_id res chain seq x y z
N MET A 1 2.74 -10.36 -3.42
CA MET A 1 2.55 -8.95 -3.04
C MET A 1 1.07 -8.70 -2.88
N SER A 2 0.62 -8.17 -1.75
CA SER A 2 -0.78 -7.84 -1.53
C SER A 2 -0.87 -6.33 -1.30
N PRO A 3 -1.33 -5.54 -2.28
CA PRO A 3 -1.67 -4.15 -2.04
C PRO A 3 -2.94 -4.07 -1.19
N SER A 4 -2.95 -3.17 -0.24
CA SER A 4 -4.10 -2.91 0.63
C SER A 4 -4.60 -1.50 0.41
N LEU A 5 -5.87 -1.40 0.13
CA LEU A 5 -6.63 -0.15 0.03
C LEU A 5 -7.62 -0.08 1.19
N THR A 6 -7.83 1.10 1.73
CA THR A 6 -8.74 1.34 2.84
C THR A 6 -9.75 2.41 2.45
N GLY A 7 -11.00 2.01 2.22
CA GLY A 7 -12.07 2.94 1.88
C GLY A 7 -12.11 3.33 0.40
N THR A 8 -12.89 4.37 0.09
CA THR A 8 -13.25 4.80 -1.26
C THR A 8 -12.47 6.01 -1.77
N GLY A 9 -11.68 6.66 -0.94
CA GLY A 9 -10.94 7.86 -1.31
C GLY A 9 -9.83 7.63 -2.33
N ARG A 10 -9.39 8.71 -2.96
CA ARG A 10 -8.31 8.67 -3.96
C ARG A 10 -6.99 8.25 -3.34
N GLY A 11 -6.24 7.40 -4.05
CA GLY A 11 -4.86 7.04 -3.71
C GLY A 11 -3.94 8.25 -3.73
N ARG A 12 -3.11 8.41 -2.67
CA ARG A 12 -2.19 9.55 -2.53
C ARG A 12 -0.75 9.13 -2.43
N ALA A 13 -0.50 7.99 -1.81
CA ALA A 13 0.85 7.48 -1.62
C ALA A 13 0.83 5.97 -1.47
N MET A 14 1.95 5.34 -1.80
CA MET A 14 2.17 3.93 -1.48
C MET A 14 3.22 3.80 -0.39
N SER A 15 3.04 2.83 0.49
CA SER A 15 4.05 2.40 1.46
C SER A 15 4.48 0.97 1.18
N VAL A 16 5.75 0.65 1.40
CA VAL A 16 6.27 -0.70 1.18
C VAL A 16 7.21 -1.10 2.30
N PHE A 17 7.11 -2.34 2.77
CA PHE A 17 8.08 -2.88 3.72
C PHE A 17 9.39 -3.21 2.99
N GLY A 18 10.46 -2.61 3.46
CA GLY A 18 11.80 -2.80 2.90
C GLY A 18 12.75 -1.67 3.27
N PRO A 19 14.01 -1.77 2.85
CA PRO A 19 14.99 -0.70 2.99
C PRO A 19 14.60 0.52 2.13
N PRO A 20 15.23 1.70 2.33
CA PRO A 20 14.88 2.93 1.61
C PRO A 20 14.85 2.79 0.08
N GLU A 21 15.72 1.97 -0.49
CA GLU A 21 15.83 1.72 -1.94
C GLU A 21 14.53 1.12 -2.49
N THR A 22 13.78 0.38 -1.68
CA THR A 22 12.49 -0.20 -2.10
C THR A 22 11.46 0.87 -2.43
N SER A 23 11.41 1.94 -1.63
CA SER A 23 10.49 3.06 -1.91
C SER A 23 10.92 3.87 -3.14
N ALA A 24 12.22 3.97 -3.43
CA ALA A 24 12.70 4.60 -4.64
C ALA A 24 12.22 3.88 -5.90
N VAL A 25 12.34 2.54 -5.93
CA VAL A 25 11.79 1.72 -7.02
C VAL A 25 10.28 1.90 -7.15
N LEU A 26 9.57 1.86 -6.03
CA LEU A 26 8.10 2.03 -6.05
C LEU A 26 7.71 3.43 -6.56
N ARG A 27 8.45 4.47 -6.18
CA ARG A 27 8.22 5.83 -6.65
C ARG A 27 8.36 5.97 -8.17
N GLU A 28 9.35 5.31 -8.77
CA GLU A 28 9.52 5.30 -10.22
C GLU A 28 8.34 4.61 -10.91
N ILE A 29 7.87 3.50 -10.35
CA ILE A 29 6.74 2.73 -10.90
C ILE A 29 5.46 3.55 -10.90
N ILE A 30 5.19 4.32 -9.83
CA ILE A 30 3.95 5.09 -9.72
C ILE A 30 4.04 6.49 -10.33
N LYS A 31 5.21 6.93 -10.77
CA LYS A 31 5.42 8.27 -11.34
C LYS A 31 4.44 8.64 -12.48
N PRO A 32 4.03 7.74 -13.38
CA PRO A 32 3.04 8.06 -14.41
C PRO A 32 1.67 8.48 -13.86
N PHE A 33 1.40 8.26 -12.57
CA PHE A 33 0.13 8.57 -11.92
C PHE A 33 0.17 9.83 -11.05
N ASP A 34 1.21 10.66 -11.18
CA ASP A 34 1.28 11.95 -10.50
C ASP A 34 0.04 12.81 -10.81
N ASP A 35 -0.43 12.82 -12.05
CA ASP A 35 -1.63 13.55 -12.48
C ASP A 35 -2.94 12.94 -11.91
N TYR A 36 -2.90 11.68 -11.47
CA TYR A 36 -4.01 11.06 -10.74
C TYR A 36 -4.01 11.42 -9.25
N GLY A 37 -2.93 12.01 -8.78
CA GLY A 37 -2.73 12.40 -7.38
C GLY A 37 -1.96 11.37 -6.55
N LEU A 38 -1.45 10.30 -7.16
CA LEU A 38 -0.60 9.28 -6.53
C LEU A 38 0.88 9.64 -6.71
N PHE A 39 1.45 10.39 -5.78
CA PHE A 39 2.79 10.97 -5.93
C PHE A 39 3.78 10.61 -4.83
N GLY A 40 3.36 9.87 -3.80
CA GLY A 40 4.22 9.51 -2.67
C GLY A 40 4.59 8.02 -2.64
N ALA A 41 5.85 7.71 -2.32
CA ALA A 41 6.26 6.36 -1.95
C ALA A 41 7.18 6.42 -0.74
N THR A 42 6.91 5.58 0.26
CA THR A 42 7.69 5.50 1.50
C THR A 42 8.03 4.06 1.84
N SER A 43 9.19 3.84 2.46
CA SER A 43 9.54 2.54 3.04
C SER A 43 9.18 2.49 4.53
N THR A 44 8.83 1.31 5.02
CA THR A 44 8.57 1.06 6.42
C THR A 44 9.39 -0.13 6.93
N LYS A 45 9.76 -0.07 8.20
CA LYS A 45 10.39 -1.17 8.94
C LYS A 45 9.40 -1.92 9.82
N SER A 46 8.13 -1.51 9.84
CA SER A 46 7.12 -2.09 10.71
C SER A 46 6.78 -3.52 10.28
N ARG A 47 6.86 -4.45 11.21
CA ARG A 47 6.45 -5.84 11.09
C ARG A 47 5.25 -6.16 11.98
N GLY A 48 4.57 -5.14 12.49
CA GLY A 48 3.36 -5.30 13.28
C GLY A 48 2.24 -5.89 12.43
N LEU A 49 1.49 -6.83 13.00
CA LEU A 49 0.26 -7.31 12.39
C LEU A 49 -0.84 -6.27 12.58
N GLY A 50 -1.57 -6.01 11.52
CA GLY A 50 -2.72 -5.11 11.49
C GLY A 50 -3.87 -5.73 10.70
N GLY A 51 -4.91 -4.97 10.47
CA GLY A 51 -6.16 -5.46 9.85
C GLY A 51 -6.10 -5.70 8.33
N SER A 52 -4.93 -5.96 7.74
CA SER A 52 -4.80 -6.08 6.29
C SER A 52 -3.67 -7.03 5.88
N ASP A 53 -3.82 -7.69 4.74
CA ASP A 53 -2.93 -8.76 4.27
C ASP A 53 -1.48 -8.31 4.09
N ASN A 54 -1.25 -7.07 3.65
CA ASN A 54 0.10 -6.53 3.48
C ASN A 54 0.92 -6.58 4.78
N THR A 55 0.30 -6.46 5.93
CA THR A 55 0.98 -6.55 7.23
C THR A 55 1.45 -7.96 7.54
N SER A 56 0.73 -8.98 7.08
CA SER A 56 1.16 -10.39 7.19
C SER A 56 2.42 -10.65 6.35
N PHE A 57 2.51 -10.06 5.15
CA PHE A 57 3.74 -10.11 4.34
C PHE A 57 4.90 -9.42 5.07
N ASN A 58 4.68 -8.24 5.65
CA ASN A 58 5.69 -7.52 6.41
C ASN A 58 6.20 -8.34 7.61
N ALA A 59 5.29 -8.99 8.34
CA ALA A 59 5.65 -9.87 9.45
C ALA A 59 6.50 -11.07 8.99
N ALA A 60 6.25 -11.58 7.80
CA ALA A 60 7.07 -12.62 7.17
C ALA A 60 8.40 -12.11 6.60
N GLY A 61 8.66 -10.79 6.67
CA GLY A 61 9.88 -10.18 6.09
C GLY A 61 9.81 -9.95 4.59
N LEU A 62 8.63 -9.98 4.01
CA LEU A 62 8.39 -9.77 2.58
C LEU A 62 7.80 -8.38 2.32
N PRO A 63 8.07 -7.77 1.15
CA PRO A 63 7.49 -6.48 0.80
C PRO A 63 5.96 -6.55 0.68
N GLY A 64 5.26 -6.09 1.71
CA GLY A 64 3.84 -5.78 1.63
C GLY A 64 3.66 -4.31 1.25
N ILE A 65 2.72 -4.02 0.37
CA ILE A 65 2.45 -2.67 -0.13
C ILE A 65 1.10 -2.21 0.41
N GLY A 66 1.08 -1.02 1.02
CA GLY A 66 -0.14 -0.32 1.40
C GLY A 66 -0.35 0.90 0.52
N VAL A 67 -1.60 1.23 0.24
CA VAL A 67 -1.98 2.48 -0.45
C VAL A 67 -2.68 3.39 0.54
N GLY A 68 -2.09 4.55 0.79
CA GLY A 68 -2.71 5.63 1.55
C GLY A 68 -3.70 6.37 0.67
N GLN A 69 -4.92 6.55 1.14
CA GLN A 69 -6.02 7.19 0.42
C GLN A 69 -6.52 8.41 1.18
N ASP A 70 -7.23 9.28 0.46
CA ASP A 70 -8.03 10.31 1.13
C ASP A 70 -9.05 9.62 2.06
N PRO A 71 -9.12 10.00 3.34
CA PRO A 71 -9.93 9.25 4.31
C PRO A 71 -11.44 9.40 4.09
N ILE A 72 -11.88 10.44 3.39
CA ILE A 72 -13.28 10.79 3.17
C ILE A 72 -14.07 10.61 4.48
N GLU A 73 -14.96 9.62 4.54
CA GLU A 73 -15.75 9.29 5.73
C GLU A 73 -15.31 7.98 6.40
N TYR A 74 -14.15 7.42 6.00
CA TYR A 74 -13.71 6.10 6.44
C TYR A 74 -13.66 5.98 7.96
N ASN A 75 -12.92 6.86 8.63
CA ASN A 75 -12.75 6.80 10.09
C ASN A 75 -13.92 7.36 10.89
N SER A 76 -14.84 8.10 10.26
CA SER A 76 -15.94 8.76 10.95
C SER A 76 -17.29 8.04 10.79
N HIS A 77 -17.51 7.34 9.69
CA HIS A 77 -18.81 6.80 9.35
C HIS A 77 -18.80 5.37 8.82
N THR A 78 -17.83 5.00 7.94
CA THR A 78 -17.98 3.77 7.16
C THR A 78 -17.21 2.59 7.74
N TRP A 79 -16.08 2.80 8.41
CA TRP A 79 -15.25 1.69 8.85
C TRP A 79 -15.98 0.79 9.87
N HIS A 80 -16.26 -0.44 9.46
CA HIS A 80 -16.92 -1.47 10.26
C HIS A 80 -18.31 -1.06 10.80
N THR A 81 -19.06 -0.29 10.03
CA THR A 81 -20.41 0.15 10.38
C THR A 81 -21.43 -0.23 9.30
N ASN A 82 -22.71 -0.18 9.65
CA ASN A 82 -23.81 -0.34 8.69
C ASN A 82 -24.01 0.87 7.77
N LEU A 83 -23.21 1.91 7.93
CA LEU A 83 -23.18 3.08 7.04
C LEU A 83 -22.21 2.91 5.88
N ASP A 84 -21.47 1.78 5.82
CA ASP A 84 -20.64 1.43 4.68
C ASP A 84 -21.49 0.88 3.54
N THR A 85 -22.12 1.82 2.83
CA THR A 85 -23.09 1.53 1.77
C THR A 85 -22.56 1.93 0.40
N TYR A 86 -23.13 1.35 -0.66
CA TYR A 86 -22.74 1.57 -2.04
C TYR A 86 -22.75 3.05 -2.45
N GLU A 87 -23.68 3.83 -1.97
CA GLU A 87 -23.85 5.25 -2.30
C GLU A 87 -22.69 6.13 -1.84
N ARG A 88 -21.87 5.61 -0.92
CA ARG A 88 -20.66 6.30 -0.42
C ARG A 88 -19.43 6.05 -1.27
N ILE A 89 -19.53 5.18 -2.26
CA ILE A 89 -18.43 4.90 -3.19
C ILE A 89 -18.28 6.07 -4.16
N ILE A 90 -17.06 6.63 -4.21
CA ILE A 90 -16.71 7.64 -5.19
C ILE A 90 -16.14 6.92 -6.42
N GLU A 91 -16.97 6.75 -7.43
CA GLU A 91 -16.68 5.93 -8.62
C GLU A 91 -15.36 6.32 -9.29
N ASP A 92 -15.11 7.61 -9.50
CA ASP A 92 -13.89 8.11 -10.14
C ASP A 92 -12.63 7.75 -9.35
N ASP A 93 -12.67 7.87 -8.04
CA ASP A 93 -11.54 7.52 -7.18
C ASP A 93 -11.26 6.02 -7.18
N VAL A 94 -12.30 5.19 -7.11
CA VAL A 94 -12.16 3.73 -7.16
C VAL A 94 -11.60 3.26 -8.49
N LYS A 95 -12.06 3.84 -9.61
CA LYS A 95 -11.54 3.53 -10.95
C LYS A 95 -10.04 3.90 -11.08
N LYS A 96 -9.65 5.07 -10.60
CA LYS A 96 -8.25 5.50 -10.60
C LYS A 96 -7.38 4.59 -9.73
N ASN A 97 -7.82 4.30 -8.53
CA ASN A 97 -7.12 3.39 -7.64
C ASN A 97 -6.94 1.99 -8.27
N ALA A 98 -7.96 1.48 -8.95
CA ALA A 98 -7.88 0.19 -9.64
C ALA A 98 -6.82 0.20 -10.74
N ILE A 99 -6.75 1.27 -11.54
CA ILE A 99 -5.74 1.44 -12.59
C ILE A 99 -4.33 1.54 -11.98
N GLU A 100 -4.17 2.36 -10.95
CA GLU A 100 -2.90 2.56 -10.26
C GLU A 100 -2.35 1.26 -9.68
N VAL A 101 -3.21 0.50 -8.99
CA VAL A 101 -2.83 -0.79 -8.40
C VAL A 101 -2.53 -1.82 -9.48
N ALA A 102 -3.37 -1.92 -10.51
CA ALA A 102 -3.16 -2.87 -11.61
C ALA A 102 -1.83 -2.61 -12.34
N ALA A 103 -1.54 -1.34 -12.65
CA ALA A 103 -0.30 -0.95 -13.30
C ALA A 103 0.92 -1.21 -12.41
N ALA A 104 0.85 -0.86 -11.12
CA ALA A 104 1.95 -1.11 -10.19
C ALA A 104 2.23 -2.61 -10.04
N VAL A 105 1.20 -3.43 -9.91
CA VAL A 105 1.33 -4.90 -9.83
C VAL A 105 1.92 -5.47 -11.11
N TYR A 106 1.43 -5.02 -12.27
CA TYR A 106 1.94 -5.46 -13.57
C TYR A 106 3.42 -5.15 -13.73
N VAL A 107 3.83 -3.91 -13.50
CA VAL A 107 5.24 -3.51 -13.60
C VAL A 107 6.12 -4.30 -12.64
N LEU A 108 5.67 -4.47 -11.39
CA LEU A 108 6.38 -5.25 -10.37
C LEU A 108 6.52 -6.73 -10.76
N ALA A 109 5.52 -7.32 -11.40
CA ALA A 109 5.55 -8.71 -11.85
C ALA A 109 6.46 -8.92 -13.07
N MET A 110 6.56 -7.91 -13.94
CA MET A 110 7.36 -7.95 -15.17
C MET A 110 8.81 -7.53 -14.99
N ARG A 111 9.21 -7.06 -13.81
CA ARG A 111 10.59 -6.69 -13.53
C ARG A 111 11.49 -7.93 -13.48
N ASP A 112 12.68 -7.84 -14.06
CA ASP A 112 13.71 -8.86 -13.93
C ASP A 112 14.27 -8.95 -12.50
N GLU A 113 14.35 -7.80 -11.81
CA GLU A 113 14.86 -7.72 -10.45
C GLU A 113 13.70 -7.66 -9.43
N LEU A 114 13.83 -8.44 -8.37
CA LEU A 114 12.92 -8.35 -7.23
C LEU A 114 13.07 -6.99 -6.52
N LEU A 115 12.01 -6.57 -5.83
CA LEU A 115 12.11 -5.42 -4.93
C LEU A 115 13.22 -5.64 -3.89
N PRO A 116 14.01 -4.61 -3.57
CA PRO A 116 15.01 -4.69 -2.51
C PRO A 116 14.38 -5.16 -1.20
N ARG A 117 15.07 -6.02 -0.47
CA ARG A 117 14.63 -6.59 0.81
C ARG A 117 15.70 -6.38 1.86
N PHE A 118 15.32 -6.33 3.12
CA PHE A 118 16.29 -6.38 4.21
C PHE A 118 17.09 -7.67 4.13
N LYS A 119 18.40 -7.59 4.31
CA LYS A 119 19.26 -8.75 4.49
C LYS A 119 18.96 -9.40 5.84
N GLN A 120 19.33 -10.67 5.99
CA GLN A 120 19.04 -11.43 7.22
C GLN A 120 19.52 -10.74 8.49
N GLY A 121 20.69 -10.11 8.48
CA GLY A 121 21.25 -9.37 9.63
C GLY A 121 20.68 -7.96 9.85
N GLU A 122 19.88 -7.44 8.90
CA GLU A 122 19.30 -6.09 8.92
C GLU A 122 17.78 -6.14 9.10
N MET A 123 17.21 -7.34 9.17
CA MET A 123 15.78 -7.54 9.28
C MET A 123 15.25 -6.91 10.59
N PRO A 124 14.30 -6.00 10.53
CA PRO A 124 13.68 -5.44 11.73
C PRO A 124 13.08 -6.54 12.61
N ALA A 125 13.16 -6.37 13.92
CA ALA A 125 12.56 -7.32 14.87
C ALA A 125 11.03 -7.34 14.74
N LEU A 126 10.44 -8.49 15.05
CA LEU A 126 8.99 -8.56 15.25
C LEU A 126 8.61 -7.76 16.51
N PRO A 127 7.45 -7.11 16.53
CA PRO A 127 6.96 -6.48 17.73
C PRO A 127 6.76 -7.53 18.84
N ALA A 128 6.90 -7.10 20.09
CA ALA A 128 6.62 -7.96 21.22
C ALA A 128 5.17 -8.49 21.15
N PRO A 129 4.92 -9.74 21.53
CA PRO A 129 3.56 -10.25 21.67
C PRO A 129 2.75 -9.34 22.63
N ARG A 130 1.51 -9.03 22.23
CA ARG A 130 0.58 -8.30 23.11
C ARG A 130 -0.02 -9.25 24.14
#